data_cb973195e5abee6f6fc6e6bd8737dc2d
#
_entry.id   cb973195e5abee6f6fc6e6bd8737dc2d
#
_cell.length_a   1.000
_cell.length_b   1.000
_cell.length_c   1.000
_cell.angle_alpha   90.00
_cell.angle_beta   90.00
_cell.angle_gamma   90.00
#
_symmetry.space_group_name_H-M   'P 1'
#
loop_
_entity.id
_entity.type
_entity.pdbx_description
1 polymer ?
#
loop_
_entity_poly.entity_id
_entity_poly.type
_entity_poly.pdbx_seq_one_letter_code
_entity_poly.pdbx_strand_id
1 'polypeptide(L)'
;MTALLLRSGKLLDVETGEYAEGDLLCVDGRIAETGPRLSAPEGAQTVDLAGAAVLPGLIDAHVHVTAATADLSSLPSWSPSYATAHAARIMGQMLDRGFTTVRDASGADFGLADAQAEGLIRGPRVAFCGKALSQTGGHGDGRSRGTRVHDGHQCCAGLGRIADGVDAVRAAARDELRKGAHHIKVMASGGVASPTDRIDSTQYSMDELRAIVEEADAANRYVAAHAYTARSVSRALKAGIRSIEHGNLIDESNIPEFLEHDAFLVPTLVTYWALKTEGREFGLPEDSWRKVDEVLGAGLAALERAHRAGVKIVYGSDLLGGMHRHQNEEFRIRSEVQPPLDVIRAATTTAADLLGMTGEIGTLAVGAQADLVVVDGDPLTDIAKLADPKHIRHVVQAGQLV
;
A
#
# COMPACT_ATOMS: atom_id res chain seq x y z
N MET A 1 12.42 21.44 -20.60
CA MET A 1 11.97 21.96 -19.29
C MET A 1 10.46 21.88 -19.26
N THR A 2 9.92 21.02 -18.43
CA THR A 2 8.48 20.97 -18.16
C THR A 2 8.21 21.78 -16.89
N ALA A 3 7.29 22.72 -16.93
CA ALA A 3 6.95 23.55 -15.77
C ALA A 3 5.43 23.66 -15.61
N LEU A 4 4.98 23.50 -14.35
CA LEU A 4 3.60 23.68 -13.92
C LEU A 4 3.57 24.64 -12.74
N LEU A 5 2.79 25.73 -12.87
CA LEU A 5 2.55 26.66 -11.78
C LEU A 5 1.10 26.50 -11.28
N LEU A 6 0.96 26.09 -10.04
CA LEU A 6 -0.31 26.06 -9.31
C LEU A 6 -0.44 27.37 -8.51
N ARG A 7 -1.49 28.15 -8.75
CA ARG A 7 -1.70 29.45 -8.12
C ARG A 7 -2.82 29.42 -7.09
N SER A 8 -2.68 30.28 -6.09
CA SER A 8 -3.74 30.58 -5.12
C SER A 8 -4.24 29.30 -4.39
N GLY A 9 -3.33 28.41 -4.02
CA GLY A 9 -3.65 27.21 -3.26
C GLY A 9 -3.48 27.42 -1.75
N LYS A 10 -4.07 26.50 -0.96
CA LYS A 10 -3.77 26.30 0.46
C LYS A 10 -2.85 25.08 0.57
N LEU A 11 -1.57 25.30 0.74
CA LEU A 11 -0.54 24.27 0.79
C LEU A 11 -0.48 23.68 2.19
N LEU A 12 -0.79 22.40 2.34
CA LEU A 12 -0.77 21.73 3.64
C LEU A 12 0.66 21.32 4.02
N ASP A 13 1.15 21.86 5.13
CA ASP A 13 2.26 21.25 5.84
C ASP A 13 1.73 20.09 6.69
N VAL A 14 2.02 18.86 6.27
CA VAL A 14 1.52 17.63 6.93
C VAL A 14 2.22 17.37 8.28
N GLU A 15 3.38 17.97 8.53
CA GLU A 15 4.08 17.83 9.82
C GLU A 15 3.42 18.71 10.90
N THR A 16 3.08 19.95 10.56
CA THR A 16 2.46 20.88 11.50
C THR A 16 0.94 20.83 11.50
N GLY A 17 0.32 20.43 10.37
CA GLY A 17 -1.12 20.51 10.15
C GLY A 17 -1.59 21.93 9.82
N GLU A 18 -0.68 22.83 9.42
CA GLU A 18 -0.99 24.21 9.06
C GLU A 18 -1.05 24.38 7.54
N TYR A 19 -1.89 25.32 7.10
CA TYR A 19 -1.94 25.72 5.69
C TYR A 19 -1.16 27.01 5.45
N ALA A 20 -0.33 27.01 4.43
CA ALA A 20 0.27 28.23 3.85
C ALA A 20 -0.48 28.61 2.58
N GLU A 21 -1.04 29.82 2.50
CA GLU A 21 -1.64 30.32 1.27
C GLU A 21 -0.54 30.76 0.29
N GLY A 22 -0.61 30.29 -0.97
CA GLY A 22 0.39 30.65 -1.97
C GLY A 22 0.33 29.85 -3.26
N ASP A 23 1.38 30.03 -4.02
CA ASP A 23 1.63 29.35 -5.28
C ASP A 23 2.65 28.23 -5.06
N LEU A 24 2.62 27.21 -5.94
CA LEU A 24 3.59 26.12 -5.97
C LEU A 24 4.07 25.93 -7.41
N LEU A 25 5.37 26.00 -7.63
CA LEU A 25 6.01 25.79 -8.93
C LEU A 25 6.68 24.42 -8.99
N CYS A 26 6.27 23.63 -9.98
CA CYS A 26 6.93 22.37 -10.34
C CYS A 26 7.81 22.60 -11.58
N VAL A 27 9.03 22.08 -11.54
CA VAL A 27 9.96 22.10 -12.69
C VAL A 27 10.62 20.73 -12.80
N ASP A 28 10.58 20.16 -14.02
CA ASP A 28 11.21 18.86 -14.33
C ASP A 28 10.92 17.78 -13.30
N GLY A 29 9.65 17.68 -12.89
CA GLY A 29 9.15 16.65 -11.99
C GLY A 29 9.35 16.88 -10.50
N ARG A 30 9.96 18.02 -10.10
CA ARG A 30 10.19 18.36 -8.69
C ARG A 30 9.53 19.68 -8.30
N ILE A 31 9.24 19.83 -7.01
CA ILE A 31 8.81 21.10 -6.43
C ILE A 31 10.02 22.03 -6.41
N ALA A 32 9.97 23.08 -7.22
CA ALA A 32 11.08 24.03 -7.35
C ALA A 32 10.97 25.18 -6.36
N GLU A 33 9.74 25.67 -6.11
CA GLU A 33 9.51 26.82 -5.25
C GLU A 33 8.07 26.83 -4.71
N THR A 34 7.89 27.33 -3.50
CA THR A 34 6.57 27.65 -2.90
C THR A 34 6.61 29.06 -2.34
N GLY A 35 5.52 29.82 -2.48
CA GLY A 35 5.48 31.19 -1.96
C GLY A 35 4.22 31.96 -2.38
N PRO A 36 4.02 33.20 -1.86
CA PRO A 36 2.75 33.92 -2.01
C PRO A 36 2.47 34.41 -3.44
N ARG A 37 3.49 34.60 -4.27
CA ARG A 37 3.38 35.04 -5.68
C ARG A 37 4.62 34.59 -6.44
N LEU A 38 4.47 33.58 -7.26
CA LEU A 38 5.56 33.07 -8.07
C LEU A 38 5.45 33.52 -9.54
N SER A 39 6.59 33.68 -10.18
CA SER A 39 6.65 33.96 -11.62
C SER A 39 6.64 32.65 -12.40
N ALA A 40 5.75 32.51 -13.36
CA ALA A 40 5.76 31.36 -14.26
C ALA A 40 6.97 31.44 -15.20
N PRO A 41 7.79 30.39 -15.34
CA PRO A 41 8.75 30.30 -16.42
C PRO A 41 8.07 30.38 -17.79
N GLU A 42 8.81 30.79 -18.82
CA GLU A 42 8.29 30.82 -20.19
C GLU A 42 7.83 29.41 -20.62
N GLY A 43 6.61 29.33 -21.15
CA GLY A 43 6.00 28.07 -21.57
C GLY A 43 5.41 27.20 -20.42
N ALA A 44 5.43 27.66 -19.18
CA ALA A 44 4.83 26.94 -18.06
C ALA A 44 3.30 26.86 -18.19
N GLN A 45 2.74 25.67 -17.94
CA GLN A 45 1.31 25.55 -17.71
C GLN A 45 0.94 26.21 -16.37
N THR A 46 -0.14 26.99 -16.35
CA THR A 46 -0.62 27.65 -15.13
C THR A 46 -2.04 27.24 -14.82
N VAL A 47 -2.31 26.86 -13.56
CA VAL A 47 -3.64 26.47 -13.05
C VAL A 47 -3.95 27.31 -11.82
N ASP A 48 -5.09 28.01 -11.83
CA ASP A 48 -5.60 28.70 -10.65
C ASP A 48 -6.44 27.74 -9.80
N LEU A 49 -6.00 27.53 -8.57
CA LEU A 49 -6.64 26.62 -7.61
C LEU A 49 -7.80 27.28 -6.84
N ALA A 50 -7.94 28.60 -6.93
CA ALA A 50 -9.02 29.36 -6.28
C ALA A 50 -9.20 29.03 -4.78
N GLY A 51 -8.11 28.85 -4.06
CA GLY A 51 -8.11 28.56 -2.61
C GLY A 51 -8.35 27.09 -2.24
N ALA A 52 -8.30 26.15 -3.20
CA ALA A 52 -8.39 24.72 -2.90
C ALA A 52 -7.21 24.23 -2.06
N ALA A 53 -7.42 23.18 -1.28
CA ALA A 53 -6.38 22.54 -0.48
C ALA A 53 -5.43 21.75 -1.41
N VAL A 54 -4.13 21.89 -1.17
CA VAL A 54 -3.08 21.14 -1.85
C VAL A 54 -2.37 20.26 -0.82
N LEU A 55 -2.39 18.98 -1.06
CA LEU A 55 -1.72 17.97 -0.23
C LEU A 55 -0.62 17.30 -1.05
N PRO A 56 0.38 16.69 -0.39
CA PRO A 56 1.25 15.74 -1.08
C PRO A 56 0.43 14.63 -1.73
N GLY A 57 0.93 14.07 -2.81
CA GLY A 57 0.34 12.91 -3.45
C GLY A 57 0.16 11.75 -2.46
N LEU A 58 -1.00 11.11 -2.49
CA LEU A 58 -1.35 10.04 -1.56
C LEU A 58 -0.54 8.78 -1.85
N ILE A 59 -0.22 8.05 -0.79
CA ILE A 59 0.53 6.79 -0.82
C ILE A 59 -0.34 5.69 -0.22
N ASP A 60 -0.57 4.62 -0.98
CA ASP A 60 -1.19 3.39 -0.48
C ASP A 60 -0.12 2.31 -0.34
N ALA A 61 0.20 1.94 0.90
CA ALA A 61 1.30 1.03 1.19
C ALA A 61 0.89 -0.46 1.24
N HIS A 62 -0.32 -0.80 0.81
CA HIS A 62 -0.75 -2.19 0.66
C HIS A 62 -1.78 -2.33 -0.45
N VAL A 63 -1.31 -2.59 -1.65
CA VAL A 63 -2.16 -2.88 -2.80
C VAL A 63 -1.74 -4.19 -3.49
N HIS A 64 -2.60 -4.71 -4.33
CA HIS A 64 -2.36 -5.80 -5.26
C HIS A 64 -2.83 -5.38 -6.64
N VAL A 65 -1.99 -4.65 -7.39
CA VAL A 65 -2.41 -4.07 -8.69
C VAL A 65 -2.78 -5.12 -9.73
N THR A 66 -2.33 -6.38 -9.56
CA THR A 66 -2.67 -7.51 -10.44
C THR A 66 -3.90 -8.30 -9.97
N ALA A 67 -4.43 -8.02 -8.76
CA ALA A 67 -5.59 -8.74 -8.21
C ALA A 67 -6.91 -8.22 -8.80
N ALA A 68 -7.16 -8.51 -10.06
CA ALA A 68 -8.35 -8.10 -10.79
C ALA A 68 -9.61 -8.94 -10.47
N THR A 69 -9.50 -9.90 -9.55
CA THR A 69 -10.57 -10.75 -9.03
C THR A 69 -10.37 -11.02 -7.56
N ALA A 70 -11.45 -11.29 -6.81
CA ALA A 70 -11.36 -11.75 -5.43
C ALA A 70 -11.10 -13.27 -5.33
N ASP A 71 -11.27 -14.03 -6.41
CA ASP A 71 -10.79 -15.40 -6.51
C ASP A 71 -9.30 -15.40 -6.90
N LEU A 72 -8.43 -15.18 -5.93
CA LEU A 72 -6.98 -15.12 -6.14
C LEU A 72 -6.41 -16.46 -6.62
N SER A 73 -7.09 -17.59 -6.34
CA SER A 73 -6.66 -18.91 -6.79
C SER A 73 -6.75 -19.12 -8.29
N SER A 74 -7.55 -18.34 -8.99
CA SER A 74 -7.69 -18.36 -10.45
C SER A 74 -6.57 -17.61 -11.18
N LEU A 75 -5.93 -16.64 -10.55
CA LEU A 75 -4.92 -15.78 -11.19
C LEU A 75 -3.75 -16.53 -11.84
N PRO A 76 -3.20 -17.63 -11.25
CA PRO A 76 -2.12 -18.36 -11.90
C PRO A 76 -2.48 -18.92 -13.29
N SER A 77 -3.77 -19.13 -13.58
CA SER A 77 -4.26 -19.60 -14.88
C SER A 77 -4.48 -18.49 -15.91
N TRP A 78 -4.39 -17.22 -15.50
CA TRP A 78 -4.58 -16.10 -16.41
C TRP A 78 -3.36 -15.90 -17.31
N SER A 79 -3.63 -15.49 -18.56
CA SER A 79 -2.53 -15.03 -19.42
C SER A 79 -1.85 -13.81 -18.80
N PRO A 80 -0.51 -13.75 -18.75
CA PRO A 80 0.21 -12.58 -18.25
C PRO A 80 -0.21 -11.27 -18.93
N SER A 81 -0.44 -11.29 -20.25
CA SER A 81 -0.91 -10.10 -20.99
C SER A 81 -2.31 -9.66 -20.59
N TYR A 82 -3.20 -10.59 -20.24
CA TYR A 82 -4.53 -10.27 -19.73
C TYR A 82 -4.46 -9.67 -18.33
N ALA A 83 -3.66 -10.26 -17.44
CA ALA A 83 -3.41 -9.72 -16.10
C ALA A 83 -2.78 -8.32 -16.14
N THR A 84 -1.80 -8.09 -17.04
CA THR A 84 -1.18 -6.79 -17.25
C THR A 84 -2.17 -5.73 -17.72
N ALA A 85 -3.08 -6.07 -18.65
CA ALA A 85 -4.11 -5.13 -19.11
C ALA A 85 -5.07 -4.71 -17.99
N HIS A 86 -5.42 -5.65 -17.11
CA HIS A 86 -6.20 -5.34 -15.90
C HIS A 86 -5.42 -4.48 -14.91
N ALA A 87 -4.15 -4.81 -14.65
CA ALA A 87 -3.29 -4.05 -13.77
C ALA A 87 -3.14 -2.59 -14.24
N ALA A 88 -2.91 -2.37 -15.54
CA ALA A 88 -2.83 -1.02 -16.12
C ALA A 88 -4.09 -0.20 -15.86
N ARG A 89 -5.28 -0.82 -16.01
CA ARG A 89 -6.56 -0.18 -15.72
C ARG A 89 -6.71 0.15 -14.23
N ILE A 90 -6.38 -0.78 -13.35
CA ILE A 90 -6.44 -0.61 -11.90
C ILE A 90 -5.52 0.53 -11.47
N MET A 91 -4.26 0.53 -11.95
CA MET A 91 -3.28 1.56 -11.64
C MET A 91 -3.74 2.95 -12.12
N GLY A 92 -4.30 3.07 -13.34
CA GLY A 92 -4.86 4.32 -13.83
C GLY A 92 -5.97 4.86 -12.92
N GLN A 93 -6.85 3.97 -12.42
CA GLN A 93 -7.92 4.34 -11.50
C GLN A 93 -7.41 4.71 -10.10
N MET A 94 -6.31 4.11 -9.61
CA MET A 94 -5.66 4.52 -8.35
C MET A 94 -5.12 5.95 -8.45
N LEU A 95 -4.49 6.28 -9.59
CA LEU A 95 -4.00 7.62 -9.86
C LEU A 95 -5.14 8.66 -9.91
N ASP A 96 -6.28 8.33 -10.57
CA ASP A 96 -7.49 9.17 -10.58
C ASP A 96 -8.02 9.47 -9.16
N ARG A 97 -7.80 8.57 -8.22
CA ARG A 97 -8.19 8.71 -6.81
C ARG A 97 -7.15 9.42 -5.94
N GLY A 98 -6.07 9.96 -6.52
CA GLY A 98 -5.06 10.76 -5.83
C GLY A 98 -3.85 9.98 -5.34
N PHE A 99 -3.79 8.66 -5.55
CA PHE A 99 -2.63 7.86 -5.16
C PHE A 99 -1.54 7.96 -6.23
N THR A 100 -0.48 8.70 -5.92
CA THR A 100 0.66 8.92 -6.82
C THR A 100 1.78 7.90 -6.63
N THR A 101 1.79 7.21 -5.49
CA THR A 101 2.71 6.10 -5.18
C THR A 101 1.93 4.97 -4.51
N VAL A 102 2.26 3.73 -4.85
CA VAL A 102 1.73 2.52 -4.19
C VAL A 102 2.85 1.55 -3.84
N ARG A 103 2.70 0.83 -2.73
CA ARG A 103 3.49 -0.34 -2.40
C ARG A 103 2.66 -1.59 -2.71
N ASP A 104 3.04 -2.30 -3.77
CA ASP A 104 2.39 -3.56 -4.11
C ASP A 104 2.89 -4.69 -3.20
N ALA A 105 1.98 -5.26 -2.44
CA ALA A 105 2.27 -6.26 -1.42
C ALA A 105 2.33 -7.69 -1.97
N SER A 106 2.05 -7.88 -3.23
CA SER A 106 2.42 -9.01 -4.10
C SER A 106 1.68 -8.94 -5.44
N GLY A 107 2.35 -9.38 -6.49
CA GLY A 107 1.80 -9.51 -7.85
C GLY A 107 2.48 -8.61 -8.86
N ALA A 108 2.72 -7.35 -8.55
CA ALA A 108 3.52 -6.48 -9.39
C ALA A 108 4.98 -6.93 -9.43
N ASP A 109 5.58 -6.81 -10.60
CA ASP A 109 6.99 -7.08 -10.84
C ASP A 109 7.69 -5.87 -11.45
N PHE A 110 8.99 -6.03 -11.76
CA PHE A 110 9.78 -4.98 -12.41
C PHE A 110 9.17 -4.54 -13.74
N GLY A 111 8.51 -5.43 -14.49
CA GLY A 111 7.93 -5.08 -15.78
C GLY A 111 6.78 -4.07 -15.67
N LEU A 112 5.91 -4.19 -14.65
CA LEU A 112 4.87 -3.19 -14.39
C LEU A 112 5.46 -1.87 -13.86
N ALA A 113 6.47 -1.95 -12.98
CA ALA A 113 7.13 -0.76 -12.44
C ALA A 113 7.88 0.01 -13.53
N ASP A 114 8.65 -0.68 -14.38
CA ASP A 114 9.37 -0.07 -15.51
C ASP A 114 8.41 0.52 -16.53
N ALA A 115 7.34 -0.21 -16.90
CA ALA A 115 6.33 0.29 -17.83
C ALA A 115 5.63 1.56 -17.32
N GLN A 116 5.40 1.67 -16.02
CA GLN A 116 4.86 2.90 -15.43
C GLN A 116 5.91 4.02 -15.46
N ALA A 117 7.16 3.75 -15.07
CA ALA A 117 8.23 4.74 -15.05
C ALA A 117 8.57 5.28 -16.45
N GLU A 118 8.46 4.45 -17.49
CA GLU A 118 8.62 4.83 -18.89
C GLU A 118 7.37 5.52 -19.49
N GLY A 119 6.26 5.60 -18.74
CA GLY A 119 5.00 6.19 -19.22
C GLY A 119 4.21 5.31 -20.20
N LEU A 120 4.56 4.04 -20.34
CA LEU A 120 3.82 3.06 -21.16
C LEU A 120 2.48 2.69 -20.51
N ILE A 121 2.42 2.73 -19.19
CA ILE A 121 1.22 2.51 -18.39
C ILE A 121 0.98 3.75 -17.51
N ARG A 122 -0.24 4.31 -17.60
CA ARG A 122 -0.68 5.37 -16.68
C ARG A 122 -0.98 4.78 -15.31
N GLY A 123 -0.37 5.30 -14.26
CA GLY A 123 -0.60 4.83 -12.90
C GLY A 123 0.36 5.43 -11.87
N PRO A 124 0.18 5.12 -10.58
CA PRO A 124 1.09 5.53 -9.53
C PRO A 124 2.47 4.88 -9.70
N ARG A 125 3.50 5.50 -9.12
CA ARG A 125 4.82 4.86 -8.92
C ARG A 125 4.64 3.57 -8.11
N VAL A 126 5.26 2.47 -8.53
CA VAL A 126 5.08 1.15 -7.90
C VAL A 126 6.35 0.74 -7.15
N ALA A 127 6.24 0.65 -5.81
CA ALA A 127 7.23 -0.06 -4.99
C ALA A 127 6.77 -1.52 -4.85
N PHE A 128 7.40 -2.45 -5.58
CA PHE A 128 6.95 -3.85 -5.65
C PHE A 128 7.81 -4.81 -4.81
N CYS A 129 7.25 -5.97 -4.45
CA CYS A 129 7.96 -7.10 -3.84
C CYS A 129 8.10 -8.32 -4.76
N GLY A 130 7.47 -8.30 -5.92
CA GLY A 130 7.32 -9.50 -6.74
C GLY A 130 6.27 -10.43 -6.16
N LYS A 131 6.63 -11.67 -5.85
CA LYS A 131 5.73 -12.66 -5.25
C LYS A 131 5.95 -12.77 -3.74
N ALA A 132 4.84 -12.78 -2.98
CA ALA A 132 4.90 -13.02 -1.55
C ALA A 132 5.38 -14.45 -1.25
N LEU A 133 6.33 -14.61 -0.34
CA LEU A 133 6.84 -15.90 0.08
C LEU A 133 5.85 -16.57 1.03
N SER A 134 5.55 -17.84 0.80
CA SER A 134 4.65 -18.64 1.61
C SER A 134 5.17 -20.07 1.74
N GLN A 135 4.91 -20.69 2.88
CA GLN A 135 5.13 -22.12 3.05
C GLN A 135 4.07 -22.94 2.31
N THR A 136 4.32 -24.23 2.07
CA THR A 136 3.31 -25.18 1.60
C THR A 136 2.09 -25.17 2.54
N GLY A 137 0.89 -25.02 1.97
CA GLY A 137 -0.38 -24.92 2.71
C GLY A 137 -0.54 -23.60 3.48
N GLY A 138 0.32 -22.61 3.24
CA GLY A 138 0.24 -21.28 3.82
C GLY A 138 -0.67 -20.34 3.02
N HIS A 139 -0.80 -19.10 3.50
CA HIS A 139 -1.75 -18.12 2.96
C HIS A 139 -1.51 -17.76 1.47
N GLY A 140 -0.26 -17.81 1.00
CA GLY A 140 0.08 -17.62 -0.40
C GLY A 140 -0.01 -18.89 -1.27
N ASP A 141 -0.41 -20.03 -0.71
CA ASP A 141 -0.62 -21.29 -1.43
C ASP A 141 -2.09 -21.41 -1.87
N GLY A 142 -2.40 -20.93 -3.07
CA GLY A 142 -3.76 -20.97 -3.62
C GLY A 142 -4.26 -22.35 -4.07
N ARG A 143 -3.47 -23.44 -3.87
CA ARG A 143 -3.86 -24.77 -4.32
C ARG A 143 -4.98 -25.35 -3.47
N SER A 144 -5.99 -25.94 -4.12
CA SER A 144 -7.00 -26.72 -3.44
C SER A 144 -6.42 -28.07 -2.93
N ARG A 145 -7.11 -28.70 -1.96
CA ARG A 145 -6.68 -29.97 -1.36
C ARG A 145 -6.37 -31.09 -2.37
N GLY A 146 -7.02 -31.11 -3.52
CA GLY A 146 -6.83 -32.12 -4.58
C GLY A 146 -5.69 -31.80 -5.54
N THR A 147 -5.14 -30.59 -5.53
CA THR A 147 -4.10 -30.17 -6.45
C THR A 147 -2.74 -30.67 -6.02
N ARG A 148 -2.13 -31.57 -6.83
CA ARG A 148 -0.86 -32.22 -6.49
C ARG A 148 0.35 -31.53 -7.13
N VAL A 149 0.16 -30.81 -8.23
CA VAL A 149 1.24 -30.14 -8.98
C VAL A 149 1.28 -28.69 -8.57
N HIS A 150 2.47 -28.22 -8.19
CA HIS A 150 2.78 -26.81 -8.05
C HIS A 150 3.26 -26.34 -9.44
N ASP A 151 2.55 -25.40 -10.06
CA ASP A 151 3.09 -24.70 -11.21
C ASP A 151 4.18 -23.75 -10.73
N GLY A 152 5.42 -24.19 -10.84
CA GLY A 152 6.60 -23.42 -10.46
C GLY A 152 6.95 -22.29 -11.40
N HIS A 153 6.11 -22.00 -12.42
CA HIS A 153 6.35 -20.91 -13.35
C HIS A 153 6.25 -19.57 -12.63
N GLN A 154 7.39 -18.97 -12.41
CA GLN A 154 7.52 -17.67 -11.72
C GLN A 154 6.93 -16.50 -12.53
N CYS A 155 6.66 -16.72 -13.82
CA CYS A 155 6.03 -15.76 -14.72
C CYS A 155 4.49 -15.81 -14.74
N CYS A 156 3.85 -16.68 -13.94
CA CYS A 156 2.39 -16.69 -13.85
C CYS A 156 1.87 -15.47 -13.09
N ALA A 157 0.61 -15.11 -13.32
CA ALA A 157 -0.05 -13.96 -12.68
C ALA A 157 -0.39 -14.19 -11.18
N GLY A 158 -0.07 -15.36 -10.61
CA GLY A 158 -0.30 -15.67 -9.20
C GLY A 158 0.51 -14.79 -8.26
N LEU A 159 -0.03 -14.53 -7.07
CA LEU A 159 0.56 -13.62 -6.10
C LEU A 159 1.64 -14.28 -5.22
N GLY A 160 1.52 -15.58 -4.94
CA GLY A 160 2.39 -16.30 -4.01
C GLY A 160 3.52 -17.09 -4.68
N ARG A 161 4.59 -17.29 -3.92
CA ARG A 161 5.72 -18.19 -4.22
C ARG A 161 5.93 -19.14 -3.06
N ILE A 162 5.83 -20.44 -3.30
CA ILE A 162 6.02 -21.45 -2.26
C ILE A 162 7.52 -21.74 -2.11
N ALA A 163 7.99 -21.66 -0.87
CA ALA A 163 9.35 -22.02 -0.48
C ALA A 163 9.35 -22.57 0.94
N ASP A 164 9.90 -23.76 1.13
CA ASP A 164 9.95 -24.45 2.43
C ASP A 164 11.40 -24.74 2.81
N GLY A 165 11.74 -24.42 4.06
CA GLY A 165 13.08 -24.58 4.61
C GLY A 165 13.99 -23.37 4.34
N VAL A 166 14.99 -23.22 5.21
CA VAL A 166 15.90 -22.06 5.24
C VAL A 166 16.57 -21.82 3.89
N ASP A 167 17.08 -22.85 3.23
CA ASP A 167 17.78 -22.70 1.95
C ASP A 167 16.85 -22.24 0.83
N ALA A 168 15.62 -22.77 0.80
CA ALA A 168 14.65 -22.41 -0.23
C ALA A 168 14.12 -20.98 -0.05
N VAL A 169 13.84 -20.54 1.19
CA VAL A 169 13.39 -19.17 1.42
C VAL A 169 14.48 -18.14 1.14
N ARG A 170 15.77 -18.45 1.45
CA ARG A 170 16.92 -17.60 1.06
C ARG A 170 17.02 -17.46 -0.46
N ALA A 171 16.95 -18.57 -1.18
CA ALA A 171 17.01 -18.56 -2.63
C ALA A 171 15.86 -17.75 -3.24
N ALA A 172 14.64 -17.90 -2.67
CA ALA A 172 13.46 -17.16 -3.11
C ALA A 172 13.58 -15.65 -2.84
N ALA A 173 14.01 -15.25 -1.63
CA ALA A 173 14.23 -13.84 -1.28
C ALA A 173 15.29 -13.19 -2.20
N ARG A 174 16.43 -13.84 -2.37
CA ARG A 174 17.49 -13.37 -3.28
C ARG A 174 17.03 -13.20 -4.72
N ASP A 175 16.16 -14.07 -5.19
CA ASP A 175 15.65 -13.99 -6.57
C ASP A 175 14.69 -12.81 -6.74
N GLU A 176 13.77 -12.53 -5.78
CA GLU A 176 12.94 -11.32 -5.86
C GLU A 176 13.80 -10.05 -5.72
N LEU A 177 14.79 -10.02 -4.82
CA LEU A 177 15.75 -8.91 -4.71
C LEU A 177 16.56 -8.69 -5.99
N ARG A 178 17.02 -9.77 -6.63
CA ARG A 178 17.72 -9.73 -7.94
C ARG A 178 16.87 -9.08 -9.03
N LYS A 179 15.54 -9.26 -8.96
CA LYS A 179 14.59 -8.62 -9.91
C LYS A 179 14.33 -7.15 -9.59
N GLY A 180 14.92 -6.61 -8.52
CA GLY A 180 14.78 -5.21 -8.12
C GLY A 180 13.66 -4.96 -7.11
N ALA A 181 13.17 -5.98 -6.41
CA ALA A 181 12.16 -5.81 -5.38
C ALA A 181 12.59 -4.77 -4.33
N HIS A 182 11.66 -3.88 -3.97
CA HIS A 182 11.88 -2.82 -2.99
C HIS A 182 11.75 -3.30 -1.55
N HIS A 183 11.08 -4.42 -1.36
CA HIS A 183 10.89 -5.12 -0.08
C HIS A 183 10.58 -6.59 -0.36
N ILE A 184 10.67 -7.44 0.66
CA ILE A 184 10.17 -8.82 0.61
C ILE A 184 8.84 -8.90 1.35
N LYS A 185 7.86 -9.59 0.79
CA LYS A 185 6.60 -9.93 1.47
C LYS A 185 6.60 -11.38 1.89
N VAL A 186 6.18 -11.65 3.12
CA VAL A 186 6.00 -13.01 3.65
C VAL A 186 4.60 -13.21 4.21
N MET A 187 4.13 -14.44 4.21
CA MET A 187 2.92 -14.86 4.92
C MET A 187 3.34 -15.46 6.28
N ALA A 188 3.10 -14.71 7.39
CA ALA A 188 3.46 -15.13 8.74
C ALA A 188 2.28 -15.70 9.52
N SER A 189 1.07 -15.60 8.99
CA SER A 189 -0.14 -16.24 9.50
C SER A 189 -1.03 -16.75 8.38
N GLY A 190 -2.05 -17.52 8.75
CA GLY A 190 -3.17 -17.79 7.86
C GLY A 190 -4.00 -16.54 7.62
N GLY A 191 -4.93 -16.59 6.65
CA GLY A 191 -5.69 -15.44 6.24
C GLY A 191 -7.09 -15.73 5.69
N VAL A 192 -7.78 -14.67 5.31
CA VAL A 192 -9.16 -14.72 4.79
C VAL A 192 -9.18 -15.31 3.36
N ALA A 193 -8.31 -14.84 2.48
CA ALA A 193 -8.40 -15.11 1.04
C ALA A 193 -7.84 -16.47 0.60
N SER A 194 -7.33 -17.29 1.51
CA SER A 194 -6.76 -18.62 1.22
C SER A 194 -7.74 -19.77 1.48
N PRO A 195 -7.67 -20.87 0.70
CA PRO A 195 -8.70 -21.92 0.77
C PRO A 195 -8.51 -22.91 1.93
N THR A 196 -7.32 -23.07 2.49
CA THR A 196 -6.98 -24.24 3.33
C THR A 196 -6.42 -23.90 4.71
N ASP A 197 -5.92 -22.70 4.95
CA ASP A 197 -5.35 -22.31 6.23
C ASP A 197 -6.38 -21.66 7.17
N ARG A 198 -6.05 -21.64 8.45
CA ARG A 198 -6.85 -21.00 9.50
C ARG A 198 -6.25 -19.62 9.82
N ILE A 199 -7.10 -18.63 10.14
CA ILE A 199 -6.67 -17.27 10.52
C ILE A 199 -5.69 -17.29 11.72
N ASP A 200 -5.91 -18.19 12.68
CA ASP A 200 -5.12 -18.31 13.91
C ASP A 200 -3.81 -19.12 13.75
N SER A 201 -3.54 -19.67 12.58
CA SER A 201 -2.29 -20.39 12.34
C SER A 201 -1.11 -19.43 12.19
N THR A 202 0.04 -19.79 12.78
CA THR A 202 1.31 -19.13 12.46
C THR A 202 1.99 -19.88 11.32
N GLN A 203 2.64 -19.12 10.42
CA GLN A 203 3.31 -19.70 9.26
C GLN A 203 4.79 -19.37 9.28
N TYR A 204 5.58 -20.18 8.58
CA TYR A 204 7.02 -20.26 8.68
C TYR A 204 7.56 -20.52 10.09
N SER A 205 8.68 -21.21 10.21
CA SER A 205 9.46 -21.29 11.43
C SER A 205 10.18 -19.97 11.72
N MET A 206 10.69 -19.80 12.93
CA MET A 206 11.48 -18.61 13.27
C MET A 206 12.79 -18.56 12.47
N ASP A 207 13.37 -19.71 12.16
CA ASP A 207 14.61 -19.78 11.40
C ASP A 207 14.41 -19.37 9.94
N GLU A 208 13.26 -19.74 9.34
CA GLU A 208 12.89 -19.29 7.99
C GLU A 208 12.62 -17.79 7.95
N LEU A 209 11.84 -17.24 8.90
CA LEU A 209 11.56 -15.80 8.97
C LEU A 209 12.84 -14.98 9.13
N ARG A 210 13.75 -15.40 10.05
CA ARG A 210 15.04 -14.74 10.23
C ARG A 210 15.91 -14.81 8.98
N ALA A 211 15.93 -15.97 8.32
CA ALA A 211 16.68 -16.14 7.10
C ALA A 211 16.22 -15.17 5.98
N ILE A 212 14.90 -14.94 5.86
CA ILE A 212 14.35 -13.99 4.91
C ILE A 212 14.74 -12.55 5.28
N VAL A 213 14.66 -12.20 6.57
CA VAL A 213 15.06 -10.86 7.06
C VAL A 213 16.54 -10.60 6.79
N GLU A 214 17.44 -11.56 7.10
CA GLU A 214 18.87 -11.45 6.82
C GLU A 214 19.18 -11.18 5.34
N GLU A 215 18.44 -11.81 4.41
CA GLU A 215 18.64 -11.55 2.97
C GLU A 215 18.15 -10.17 2.54
N ALA A 216 17.04 -9.70 3.13
CA ALA A 216 16.52 -8.36 2.85
C ALA A 216 17.48 -7.28 3.40
N ASP A 217 17.95 -7.43 4.65
CA ASP A 217 18.89 -6.51 5.30
C ASP A 217 20.22 -6.42 4.51
N ALA A 218 20.75 -7.58 4.08
CA ALA A 218 21.96 -7.62 3.27
C ALA A 218 21.84 -6.86 1.94
N ALA A 219 20.62 -6.69 1.45
CA ALA A 219 20.30 -5.92 0.24
C ALA A 219 19.84 -4.48 0.55
N ASN A 220 19.93 -4.00 1.80
CA ASN A 220 19.37 -2.73 2.28
C ASN A 220 17.86 -2.60 1.96
N ARG A 221 17.13 -3.69 2.15
CA ARG A 221 15.69 -3.78 2.00
C ARG A 221 15.08 -4.28 3.30
N TYR A 222 13.75 -4.25 3.40
CA TYR A 222 13.02 -4.70 4.57
C TYR A 222 12.03 -5.82 4.22
N VAL A 223 11.49 -6.46 5.25
CA VAL A 223 10.43 -7.47 5.11
C VAL A 223 9.11 -6.92 5.64
N ALA A 224 8.03 -7.18 4.90
CA ALA A 224 6.64 -6.96 5.28
C ALA A 224 5.95 -8.30 5.50
N ALA A 225 5.13 -8.44 6.55
CA ALA A 225 4.46 -9.69 6.89
C ALA A 225 2.94 -9.55 6.97
N HIS A 226 2.22 -10.42 6.23
CA HIS A 226 0.82 -10.69 6.54
C HIS A 226 0.73 -11.39 7.90
N ALA A 227 0.06 -10.79 8.87
CA ALA A 227 -0.11 -11.34 10.21
C ALA A 227 -1.35 -10.76 10.90
N TYR A 228 -2.27 -11.62 11.36
CA TYR A 228 -3.49 -11.19 12.04
C TYR A 228 -3.39 -11.20 13.55
N THR A 229 -2.95 -12.33 14.13
CA THR A 229 -3.06 -12.60 15.56
C THR A 229 -1.88 -12.04 16.34
N ALA A 230 -2.09 -11.73 17.62
CA ALA A 230 -1.03 -11.29 18.53
C ALA A 230 0.18 -12.23 18.48
N ARG A 231 -0.04 -13.55 18.45
CA ARG A 231 1.01 -14.56 18.36
C ARG A 231 1.81 -14.45 17.05
N SER A 232 1.16 -14.28 15.90
CA SER A 232 1.86 -14.19 14.61
C SER A 232 2.62 -12.86 14.47
N VAL A 233 2.05 -11.77 14.95
CA VAL A 233 2.68 -10.45 14.99
C VAL A 233 3.93 -10.44 15.87
N SER A 234 3.84 -10.99 17.09
CA SER A 234 4.98 -11.11 18.00
C SER A 234 6.14 -11.92 17.36
N ARG A 235 5.82 -13.02 16.65
CA ARG A 235 6.82 -13.82 15.93
C ARG A 235 7.48 -13.02 14.80
N ALA A 236 6.68 -12.28 14.03
CA ALA A 236 7.17 -11.47 12.92
C ALA A 236 8.11 -10.36 13.42
N LEU A 237 7.70 -9.59 14.44
CA LEU A 237 8.52 -8.53 15.04
C LEU A 237 9.82 -9.08 15.63
N LYS A 238 9.79 -10.18 16.37
CA LYS A 238 10.98 -10.86 16.93
C LYS A 238 11.92 -11.45 15.85
N ALA A 239 11.43 -11.65 14.64
CA ALA A 239 12.28 -12.03 13.52
C ALA A 239 12.97 -10.84 12.85
N GLY A 240 12.59 -9.60 13.18
CA GLY A 240 13.12 -8.36 12.59
C GLY A 240 12.28 -7.81 11.43
N ILE A 241 11.02 -8.24 11.30
CA ILE A 241 10.13 -7.75 10.24
C ILE A 241 9.69 -6.31 10.57
N ARG A 242 9.86 -5.41 9.59
CA ARG A 242 9.62 -3.97 9.76
C ARG A 242 8.16 -3.55 9.61
N SER A 243 7.37 -4.24 8.78
CA SER A 243 5.99 -3.86 8.47
C SER A 243 5.04 -5.03 8.71
N ILE A 244 4.04 -4.79 9.54
CA ILE A 244 2.97 -5.75 9.84
C ILE A 244 1.73 -5.32 9.08
N GLU A 245 1.25 -6.19 8.22
CA GLU A 245 0.06 -6.00 7.42
C GLU A 245 -1.15 -6.58 8.16
N HIS A 246 -2.24 -5.82 8.18
CA HIS A 246 -3.51 -6.12 8.84
C HIS A 246 -3.46 -5.96 10.37
N GLY A 247 -2.91 -6.92 11.11
CA GLY A 247 -2.84 -6.82 12.56
C GLY A 247 -4.19 -6.72 13.28
N ASN A 248 -5.29 -7.18 12.65
CA ASN A 248 -6.65 -6.97 13.16
C ASN A 248 -6.92 -7.57 14.55
N LEU A 249 -6.13 -8.57 14.94
CA LEU A 249 -6.29 -9.33 16.19
C LEU A 249 -5.10 -9.14 17.15
N ILE A 250 -4.40 -7.98 17.05
CA ILE A 250 -3.38 -7.62 18.03
C ILE A 250 -4.02 -7.22 19.36
N ASP A 251 -3.26 -7.45 20.43
CA ASP A 251 -3.66 -7.08 21.79
C ASP A 251 -2.61 -6.18 22.47
N GLU A 252 -2.82 -5.89 23.75
CA GLU A 252 -1.91 -5.04 24.54
C GLU A 252 -0.46 -5.53 24.56
N SER A 253 -0.24 -6.86 24.43
CA SER A 253 1.10 -7.43 24.50
C SER A 253 1.97 -7.10 23.28
N ASN A 254 1.36 -6.80 22.13
CA ASN A 254 2.09 -6.44 20.92
C ASN A 254 2.58 -4.98 20.89
N ILE A 255 1.93 -4.09 21.63
CA ILE A 255 2.26 -2.67 21.58
C ILE A 255 3.73 -2.39 21.95
N PRO A 256 4.26 -2.90 23.08
CA PRO A 256 5.68 -2.73 23.39
C PRO A 256 6.61 -3.28 22.29
N GLU A 257 6.22 -4.42 21.65
CA GLU A 257 7.02 -5.03 20.59
C GLU A 257 7.08 -4.13 19.34
N PHE A 258 5.96 -3.50 18.93
CA PHE A 258 5.96 -2.51 17.84
C PHE A 258 6.90 -1.34 18.13
N LEU A 259 6.85 -0.80 19.35
CA LEU A 259 7.67 0.34 19.73
C LEU A 259 9.15 -0.02 19.86
N GLU A 260 9.47 -1.18 20.43
CA GLU A 260 10.85 -1.68 20.57
C GLU A 260 11.52 -1.90 19.20
N HIS A 261 10.77 -2.43 18.24
CA HIS A 261 11.29 -2.73 16.91
C HIS A 261 11.10 -1.57 15.91
N ASP A 262 10.61 -0.42 16.34
CA ASP A 262 10.27 0.74 15.47
C ASP A 262 9.46 0.33 14.22
N ALA A 263 8.54 -0.61 14.40
CA ALA A 263 7.81 -1.27 13.33
C ALA A 263 6.54 -0.51 12.94
N PHE A 264 6.09 -0.76 11.72
CA PHE A 264 4.90 -0.15 11.14
C PHE A 264 3.72 -1.10 11.15
N LEU A 265 2.51 -0.55 11.35
CA LEU A 265 1.23 -1.26 11.18
C LEU A 265 0.49 -0.70 9.97
N VAL A 266 0.05 -1.59 9.07
CA VAL A 266 -0.76 -1.27 7.88
C VAL A 266 -2.11 -1.98 8.00
N PRO A 267 -3.17 -1.35 8.59
CA PRO A 267 -4.36 -2.06 9.07
C PRO A 267 -5.32 -2.54 7.98
N THR A 268 -5.38 -1.92 6.81
CA THR A 268 -6.20 -2.33 5.65
C THR A 268 -7.67 -2.62 5.97
N LEU A 269 -8.34 -1.77 6.75
CA LEU A 269 -9.70 -2.04 7.25
C LEU A 269 -10.75 -2.10 6.15
N VAL A 270 -10.57 -1.29 5.11
CA VAL A 270 -11.54 -1.19 4.00
C VAL A 270 -11.69 -2.51 3.25
N THR A 271 -10.65 -3.35 3.18
CA THR A 271 -10.78 -4.63 2.47
C THR A 271 -11.78 -5.55 3.14
N TYR A 272 -11.82 -5.64 4.48
CA TYR A 272 -12.76 -6.50 5.19
C TYR A 272 -14.20 -6.01 5.06
N TRP A 273 -14.40 -4.69 5.10
CA TRP A 273 -15.69 -4.09 4.81
C TRP A 273 -16.15 -4.40 3.37
N ALA A 274 -15.29 -4.23 2.39
CA ALA A 274 -15.60 -4.50 0.99
C ALA A 274 -15.83 -6.00 0.72
N LEU A 275 -15.00 -6.88 1.27
CA LEU A 275 -15.15 -8.33 1.16
C LEU A 275 -16.46 -8.82 1.80
N LYS A 276 -16.88 -8.22 2.92
CA LYS A 276 -18.13 -8.56 3.57
C LYS A 276 -19.35 -8.16 2.76
N THR A 277 -19.32 -6.96 2.17
CA THR A 277 -20.45 -6.39 1.43
C THR A 277 -20.56 -6.91 0.00
N GLU A 278 -19.44 -7.03 -0.70
CA GLU A 278 -19.40 -7.26 -2.15
C GLU A 278 -18.55 -8.45 -2.57
N GLY A 279 -17.78 -9.05 -1.66
CA GLY A 279 -16.79 -10.07 -2.01
C GLY A 279 -17.35 -11.23 -2.81
N ARG A 280 -18.56 -11.70 -2.49
CA ARG A 280 -19.25 -12.78 -3.24
C ARG A 280 -19.54 -12.39 -4.70
N GLU A 281 -19.93 -11.15 -4.94
CA GLU A 281 -20.19 -10.64 -6.29
C GLU A 281 -18.92 -10.66 -7.15
N PHE A 282 -17.76 -10.41 -6.53
CA PHE A 282 -16.45 -10.40 -7.20
C PHE A 282 -15.69 -11.72 -7.13
N GLY A 283 -16.38 -12.81 -6.77
CA GLY A 283 -15.83 -14.16 -6.86
C GLY A 283 -15.13 -14.67 -5.60
N LEU A 284 -15.28 -13.99 -4.44
CA LEU A 284 -14.72 -14.49 -3.18
C LEU A 284 -15.36 -15.84 -2.82
N PRO A 285 -14.56 -16.90 -2.59
CA PRO A 285 -15.06 -18.19 -2.17
C PRO A 285 -15.84 -18.13 -0.86
N GLU A 286 -16.87 -18.95 -0.70
CA GLU A 286 -17.75 -18.98 0.48
C GLU A 286 -17.00 -19.20 1.79
N ASP A 287 -16.00 -20.08 1.80
CA ASP A 287 -15.19 -20.35 3.00
C ASP A 287 -14.35 -19.12 3.39
N SER A 288 -13.86 -18.37 2.41
CA SER A 288 -13.17 -17.10 2.63
C SER A 288 -14.12 -16.03 3.17
N TRP A 289 -15.32 -15.92 2.58
CA TRP A 289 -16.33 -14.94 3.04
C TRP A 289 -16.74 -15.13 4.50
N ARG A 290 -16.84 -16.39 4.97
CA ARG A 290 -17.14 -16.70 6.39
C ARG A 290 -16.05 -16.24 7.34
N LYS A 291 -14.78 -16.33 6.94
CA LYS A 291 -13.64 -15.87 7.73
C LYS A 291 -13.58 -14.35 7.93
N VAL A 292 -14.23 -13.56 7.06
CA VAL A 292 -14.21 -12.09 7.16
C VAL A 292 -14.72 -11.61 8.52
N ASP A 293 -15.75 -12.24 9.06
CA ASP A 293 -16.37 -11.83 10.35
C ASP A 293 -15.39 -11.92 11.52
N GLU A 294 -14.42 -12.86 11.47
CA GLU A 294 -13.44 -13.05 12.53
C GLU A 294 -12.49 -11.85 12.67
N VAL A 295 -12.25 -11.11 11.59
CA VAL A 295 -11.27 -9.99 11.55
C VAL A 295 -11.93 -8.63 11.45
N LEU A 296 -13.12 -8.52 10.85
CA LEU A 296 -13.79 -7.23 10.60
C LEU A 296 -14.11 -6.50 11.91
N GLY A 297 -14.70 -7.20 12.88
CA GLY A 297 -15.16 -6.58 14.14
C GLY A 297 -14.04 -6.12 15.07
N ALA A 298 -12.85 -6.69 14.95
CA ALA A 298 -11.71 -6.40 15.84
C ALA A 298 -10.77 -5.31 15.30
N GLY A 299 -10.76 -5.10 13.97
CA GLY A 299 -9.75 -4.27 13.32
C GLY A 299 -9.73 -2.82 13.78
N LEU A 300 -10.90 -2.19 13.97
CA LEU A 300 -10.99 -0.79 14.41
C LEU A 300 -10.47 -0.61 15.84
N ALA A 301 -10.79 -1.55 16.75
CA ALA A 301 -10.27 -1.52 18.12
C ALA A 301 -8.76 -1.76 18.17
N ALA A 302 -8.22 -2.62 17.30
CA ALA A 302 -6.79 -2.83 17.16
C ALA A 302 -6.09 -1.56 16.68
N LEU A 303 -6.66 -0.87 15.67
CA LEU A 303 -6.16 0.41 15.17
C LEU A 303 -6.16 1.48 16.27
N GLU A 304 -7.28 1.62 17.01
CA GLU A 304 -7.38 2.61 18.10
C GLU A 304 -6.31 2.39 19.18
N ARG A 305 -6.10 1.13 19.55
CA ARG A 305 -5.07 0.74 20.54
C ARG A 305 -3.67 1.11 20.06
N ALA A 306 -3.33 0.76 18.83
CA ALA A 306 -2.03 1.07 18.23
C ALA A 306 -1.80 2.58 18.12
N HIS A 307 -2.83 3.31 17.67
CA HIS A 307 -2.77 4.77 17.52
C HIS A 307 -2.53 5.48 18.86
N ARG A 308 -3.32 5.15 19.89
CA ARG A 308 -3.16 5.74 21.24
C ARG A 308 -1.77 5.49 21.85
N ALA A 309 -1.14 4.40 21.48
CA ALA A 309 0.18 4.03 21.97
C ALA A 309 1.34 4.62 21.16
N GLY A 310 1.06 5.33 20.05
CA GLY A 310 2.08 5.93 19.20
C GLY A 310 2.78 4.98 18.24
N VAL A 311 2.18 3.82 17.92
CA VAL A 311 2.68 2.93 16.88
C VAL A 311 2.61 3.66 15.53
N LYS A 312 3.65 3.53 14.70
CA LYS A 312 3.67 4.05 13.33
C LYS A 312 2.62 3.36 12.47
N ILE A 313 1.59 4.08 12.07
CA ILE A 313 0.47 3.54 11.28
C ILE A 313 0.53 4.10 9.87
N VAL A 314 0.44 3.22 8.88
CA VAL A 314 0.51 3.57 7.46
C VAL A 314 -0.80 3.25 6.77
N TYR A 315 -1.14 4.01 5.74
CA TYR A 315 -2.32 3.79 4.91
C TYR A 315 -2.12 2.56 4.01
N GLY A 316 -3.13 1.69 3.94
CA GLY A 316 -3.16 0.54 3.04
C GLY A 316 -4.59 0.07 2.81
N SER A 317 -4.93 -0.34 1.59
CA SER A 317 -6.29 -0.70 1.23
C SER A 317 -6.52 -2.21 1.01
N ASP A 318 -5.58 -2.93 0.45
CA ASP A 318 -5.64 -4.40 0.20
C ASP A 318 -6.89 -4.87 -0.57
N LEU A 319 -7.38 -4.07 -1.51
CA LEU A 319 -8.61 -4.32 -2.24
C LEU A 319 -8.40 -5.26 -3.43
N LEU A 320 -9.45 -6.02 -3.77
CA LEU A 320 -9.45 -7.06 -4.78
C LEU A 320 -10.58 -6.86 -5.81
N GLY A 321 -10.34 -7.21 -7.06
CA GLY A 321 -11.35 -7.19 -8.11
C GLY A 321 -11.99 -5.82 -8.30
N GLY A 322 -13.30 -5.78 -8.52
CA GLY A 322 -14.06 -4.53 -8.67
C GLY A 322 -14.11 -3.66 -7.41
N MET A 323 -13.70 -4.20 -6.25
CA MET A 323 -13.70 -3.49 -4.98
C MET A 323 -12.57 -2.44 -4.87
N HIS A 324 -11.56 -2.46 -5.78
CA HIS A 324 -10.53 -1.39 -5.84
C HIS A 324 -11.11 0.03 -5.86
N ARG A 325 -12.35 0.21 -6.30
CA ARG A 325 -13.04 1.51 -6.29
C ARG A 325 -13.23 2.11 -4.90
N HIS A 326 -13.18 1.29 -3.86
CA HIS A 326 -13.36 1.70 -2.46
C HIS A 326 -12.06 2.16 -1.79
N GLN A 327 -10.96 2.29 -2.53
CA GLN A 327 -9.63 2.63 -2.00
C GLN A 327 -9.66 3.82 -1.03
N ASN A 328 -10.40 4.88 -1.34
CA ASN A 328 -10.49 6.08 -0.49
C ASN A 328 -11.38 5.91 0.75
N GLU A 329 -12.22 4.88 0.84
CA GLU A 329 -13.07 4.65 2.02
C GLU A 329 -12.28 4.35 3.29
N GLU A 330 -11.04 3.88 3.18
CA GLU A 330 -10.13 3.70 4.32
C GLU A 330 -9.95 5.00 5.11
N PHE A 331 -9.96 6.19 4.45
CA PHE A 331 -9.92 7.49 5.13
C PHE A 331 -11.10 7.65 6.10
N ARG A 332 -12.32 7.30 5.66
CA ARG A 332 -13.53 7.42 6.48
C ARG A 332 -13.53 6.42 7.62
N ILE A 333 -13.22 5.15 7.36
CA ILE A 333 -13.19 4.10 8.37
C ILE A 333 -12.20 4.47 9.49
N ARG A 334 -11.00 4.92 9.12
CA ARG A 334 -9.97 5.26 10.10
C ARG A 334 -10.31 6.51 10.91
N SER A 335 -11.06 7.45 10.35
CA SER A 335 -11.46 8.67 11.06
C SER A 335 -12.39 8.43 12.26
N GLU A 336 -12.93 7.22 12.41
CA GLU A 336 -13.69 6.84 13.59
C GLU A 336 -12.81 6.81 14.87
N VAL A 337 -11.50 6.60 14.73
CA VAL A 337 -10.55 6.46 15.85
C VAL A 337 -9.27 7.29 15.72
N GLN A 338 -9.06 7.94 14.58
CA GLN A 338 -7.87 8.78 14.32
C GLN A 338 -8.28 10.20 13.89
N PRO A 339 -7.58 11.25 14.36
CA PRO A 339 -7.75 12.60 13.83
C PRO A 339 -7.44 12.67 12.33
N PRO A 340 -8.09 13.56 11.56
CA PRO A 340 -7.85 13.71 10.12
C PRO A 340 -6.38 13.88 9.74
N LEU A 341 -5.63 14.70 10.47
CA LEU A 341 -4.21 14.93 10.23
C LEU A 341 -3.39 13.63 10.32
N ASP A 342 -3.66 12.78 11.31
CA ASP A 342 -2.91 11.53 11.48
C ASP A 342 -3.25 10.51 10.39
N VAL A 343 -4.50 10.52 9.87
CA VAL A 343 -4.88 9.70 8.72
C VAL A 343 -4.19 10.20 7.44
N ILE A 344 -4.04 11.53 7.27
CA ILE A 344 -3.31 12.12 6.14
C ILE A 344 -1.82 11.80 6.25
N ARG A 345 -1.20 11.94 7.43
CA ARG A 345 0.20 11.56 7.66
C ARG A 345 0.45 10.10 7.31
N ALA A 346 -0.47 9.22 7.69
CA ALA A 346 -0.38 7.80 7.37
C ALA A 346 -0.38 7.51 5.86
N ALA A 347 -1.02 8.36 5.04
CA ALA A 347 -1.05 8.28 3.58
C ALA A 347 -0.01 9.18 2.90
N THR A 348 0.89 9.80 3.65
CA THR A 348 1.91 10.73 3.14
C THR A 348 3.26 10.49 3.82
N THR A 349 3.62 11.26 4.86
CA THR A 349 4.94 11.23 5.49
C THR A 349 5.27 9.90 6.14
N THR A 350 4.33 9.28 6.88
CA THR A 350 4.57 7.98 7.52
C THR A 350 4.73 6.85 6.49
N ALA A 351 3.96 6.92 5.38
CA ALA A 351 4.13 5.98 4.28
C ALA A 351 5.48 6.18 3.56
N ALA A 352 5.91 7.42 3.38
CA ALA A 352 7.23 7.73 2.81
C ALA A 352 8.37 7.19 3.68
N ASP A 353 8.25 7.26 5.03
CA ASP A 353 9.22 6.64 5.95
C ASP A 353 9.27 5.11 5.79
N LEU A 354 8.10 4.45 5.73
CA LEU A 354 8.06 3.00 5.49
C LEU A 354 8.75 2.61 4.17
N LEU A 355 8.55 3.40 3.11
CA LEU A 355 9.14 3.13 1.80
C LEU A 355 10.63 3.52 1.71
N GLY A 356 11.18 4.18 2.73
CA GLY A 356 12.56 4.71 2.71
C GLY A 356 12.74 5.90 1.76
N MET A 357 11.68 6.68 1.54
CA MET A 357 11.62 7.83 0.63
C MET A 357 11.29 9.14 1.35
N THR A 358 11.62 9.24 2.64
CA THR A 358 11.40 10.45 3.45
C THR A 358 12.07 11.67 2.81
N GLY A 359 11.29 12.75 2.64
CA GLY A 359 11.74 13.97 1.98
C GLY A 359 11.69 13.93 0.44
N GLU A 360 11.57 12.76 -0.17
CA GLU A 360 11.42 12.60 -1.61
C GLU A 360 9.95 12.61 -2.04
N ILE A 361 9.05 11.99 -1.26
CA ILE A 361 7.61 11.93 -1.47
C ILE A 361 6.86 12.19 -0.17
N GLY A 362 5.53 12.38 -0.24
CA GLY A 362 4.67 12.58 0.93
C GLY A 362 4.83 13.95 1.60
N THR A 363 5.47 14.91 0.93
CA THR A 363 5.69 16.29 1.40
C THR A 363 5.58 17.29 0.26
N LEU A 364 5.30 18.57 0.59
CA LEU A 364 5.33 19.69 -0.34
C LEU A 364 6.64 20.50 -0.24
N ALA A 365 7.67 19.96 0.37
CA ALA A 365 8.96 20.63 0.53
C ALA A 365 9.64 20.84 -0.83
N VAL A 366 10.37 21.96 -0.95
CA VAL A 366 11.19 22.25 -2.14
C VAL A 366 12.23 21.16 -2.31
N GLY A 367 12.38 20.67 -3.54
CA GLY A 367 13.24 19.54 -3.90
C GLY A 367 12.55 18.18 -3.93
N ALA A 368 11.42 18.01 -3.26
CA ALA A 368 10.64 16.76 -3.32
C ALA A 368 10.06 16.50 -4.71
N GLN A 369 9.65 15.26 -4.98
CA GLN A 369 8.89 14.90 -6.17
C GLN A 369 7.61 15.76 -6.22
N ALA A 370 7.28 16.30 -7.38
CA ALA A 370 6.08 17.08 -7.57
C ALA A 370 4.86 16.16 -7.76
N ASP A 371 4.56 15.40 -6.71
CA ASP A 371 3.39 14.52 -6.58
C ASP A 371 2.39 15.19 -5.62
N LEU A 372 1.23 15.61 -6.14
CA LEU A 372 0.29 16.48 -5.42
C LEU A 372 -1.15 16.03 -5.66
N VAL A 373 -1.99 16.30 -4.67
CA VAL A 373 -3.45 16.18 -4.79
C VAL A 373 -4.10 17.51 -4.44
N VAL A 374 -4.94 18.02 -5.32
CA VAL A 374 -5.75 19.23 -5.09
C VAL A 374 -7.17 18.81 -4.72
N VAL A 375 -7.64 19.28 -3.59
CA VAL A 375 -8.91 18.83 -2.98
C VAL A 375 -9.86 20.01 -2.80
N ASP A 376 -11.11 19.83 -3.20
CA ASP A 376 -12.19 20.76 -2.95
C ASP A 376 -12.69 20.66 -1.50
N GLY A 377 -12.50 21.74 -0.75
CA GLY A 377 -12.79 21.81 0.69
C GLY A 377 -11.53 21.61 1.54
N ASP A 378 -11.73 21.34 2.83
CA ASP A 378 -10.66 21.20 3.81
C ASP A 378 -10.68 19.79 4.43
N PRO A 379 -9.76 18.90 4.04
CA PRO A 379 -9.71 17.54 4.58
C PRO A 379 -9.26 17.45 6.05
N LEU A 380 -8.68 18.49 6.63
CA LEU A 380 -8.38 18.52 8.08
C LEU A 380 -9.65 18.73 8.93
N THR A 381 -10.65 19.43 8.39
CA THR A 381 -11.94 19.61 9.07
C THR A 381 -12.95 18.54 8.71
N ASP A 382 -12.84 17.96 7.50
CA ASP A 382 -13.73 16.91 7.00
C ASP A 382 -12.95 15.93 6.11
N ILE A 383 -12.48 14.85 6.70
CA ILE A 383 -11.70 13.81 6.00
C ILE A 383 -12.50 13.12 4.88
N ALA A 384 -13.84 13.22 4.90
CA ALA A 384 -14.68 12.70 3.83
C ALA A 384 -14.39 13.37 2.47
N LYS A 385 -13.71 14.53 2.46
CA LYS A 385 -13.19 15.16 1.24
C LYS A 385 -12.12 14.33 0.53
N LEU A 386 -11.39 13.50 1.25
CA LEU A 386 -10.46 12.51 0.66
C LEU A 386 -11.15 11.16 0.41
N ALA A 387 -12.17 10.80 1.19
CA ALA A 387 -12.90 9.55 1.02
C ALA A 387 -13.78 9.52 -0.25
N ASP A 388 -14.33 10.65 -0.68
CA ASP A 388 -15.10 10.75 -1.93
C ASP A 388 -14.22 11.36 -3.06
N PRO A 389 -13.80 10.56 -4.05
CA PRO A 389 -12.96 11.03 -5.16
C PRO A 389 -13.52 12.22 -5.96
N LYS A 390 -14.81 12.51 -5.86
CA LYS A 390 -15.41 13.71 -6.52
C LYS A 390 -14.83 15.03 -6.02
N HIS A 391 -14.26 15.05 -4.82
CA HIS A 391 -13.59 16.22 -4.27
C HIS A 391 -12.13 16.33 -4.69
N ILE A 392 -11.56 15.32 -5.35
CA ILE A 392 -10.22 15.40 -5.93
C ILE A 392 -10.32 16.15 -7.25
N ARG A 393 -9.89 17.42 -7.24
CA ARG A 393 -9.98 18.31 -8.39
C ARG A 393 -8.89 18.07 -9.41
N HIS A 394 -7.65 17.90 -8.93
CA HIS A 394 -6.47 17.63 -9.74
C HIS A 394 -5.55 16.65 -9.03
N VAL A 395 -4.91 15.83 -9.82
CA VAL A 395 -3.76 15.02 -9.40
C VAL A 395 -2.58 15.45 -10.25
N VAL A 396 -1.45 15.68 -9.60
CA VAL A 396 -0.17 15.97 -10.26
C VAL A 396 0.78 14.83 -9.91
N GLN A 397 1.40 14.24 -10.92
CA GLN A 397 2.44 13.24 -10.74
C GLN A 397 3.68 13.66 -11.53
N ALA A 398 4.84 13.65 -10.88
CA ALA A 398 6.10 14.10 -11.48
C ALA A 398 5.98 15.46 -12.18
N GLY A 399 5.23 16.42 -11.56
CA GLY A 399 5.05 17.78 -12.05
C GLY A 399 4.11 17.93 -13.24
N GLN A 400 3.35 16.90 -13.59
CA GLN A 400 2.38 16.92 -14.68
C GLN A 400 0.96 16.64 -14.17
N LEU A 401 -0.03 17.35 -14.68
CA LEU A 401 -1.43 17.03 -14.47
C LEU A 401 -1.76 15.69 -15.15
N VAL A 402 -2.45 14.81 -14.47
CA VAL A 402 -2.79 13.46 -14.93
C VAL A 402 -4.28 13.26 -15.08
#